data_7f621163f73713b2f8488fd05a384140
#
_entry.id   7f621163f73713b2f8488fd05a384140
#
_cell.length_a   1.000
_cell.length_b   1.000
_cell.length_c   1.000
_cell.angle_alpha   90.00
_cell.angle_beta   90.00
_cell.angle_gamma   90.00
#
_symmetry.space_group_name_H-M   'P 1'
#
loop_
_entity.id
_entity.type
_entity.pdbx_description
1 polymer ?
#
loop_
_entity_poly.entity_id
_entity_poly.type
_entity_poly.pdbx_seq_one_letter_code
_entity_poly.pdbx_strand_id
1 'polypeptide(L)'
;MELWHGINPTVSLVLTERFNAILESIGLLTIAVVALELGQTILEEEVQREVQVSAPTRVRRFLSRFMVVVIVALSIETLVAVFQFAHGESSRLIQAAAVGVATGVLLAAWGLFIKLNKSAEELEPEAMAEAKKEDRKVQ
;
A
#
# COMPACT_ATOMS: atom_id res chain seq x y z
N MET A 1 28.18 36.85 9.49
CA MET A 1 27.86 35.44 9.76
C MET A 1 27.20 35.28 11.15
N GLU A 2 26.32 36.19 11.55
CA GLU A 2 25.67 36.18 12.87
C GLU A 2 24.13 36.26 12.81
N LEU A 3 23.53 35.96 11.67
CA LEU A 3 22.06 35.93 11.54
C LEU A 3 21.40 34.62 12.02
N TRP A 4 22.20 33.67 12.46
CA TRP A 4 21.71 32.35 12.92
C TRP A 4 21.48 32.24 14.43
N HIS A 5 21.95 33.23 15.23
CA HIS A 5 21.73 33.20 16.67
C HIS A 5 20.41 33.87 17.13
N GLY A 6 19.58 34.32 16.20
CA GLY A 6 18.30 34.96 16.51
C GLY A 6 17.08 34.06 16.45
N ILE A 7 17.21 32.79 16.06
CA ILE A 7 16.09 31.87 16.14
C ILE A 7 16.02 31.33 17.56
N ASN A 8 15.15 31.98 18.34
CA ASN A 8 14.83 31.61 19.70
C ASN A 8 14.61 30.04 19.76
N PRO A 9 15.33 29.30 20.59
CA PRO A 9 15.21 27.85 20.66
C PRO A 9 13.77 27.37 20.92
N THR A 10 12.94 28.22 21.54
CA THR A 10 11.52 27.93 21.72
C THR A 10 10.74 27.94 20.41
N VAL A 11 11.10 28.76 19.43
CA VAL A 11 10.43 28.80 18.11
C VAL A 11 10.77 27.57 17.31
N SER A 12 12.02 27.13 17.34
CA SER A 12 12.43 25.91 16.63
C SER A 12 11.78 24.66 17.22
N LEU A 13 11.64 24.57 18.54
CA LEU A 13 10.94 23.45 19.20
C LEU A 13 9.44 23.44 18.82
N VAL A 14 8.77 24.60 18.85
CA VAL A 14 7.36 24.71 18.46
C VAL A 14 7.14 24.32 16.99
N LEU A 15 8.05 24.71 16.10
CA LEU A 15 7.96 24.33 14.69
C LEU A 15 8.15 22.83 14.49
N THR A 16 9.10 22.21 15.21
CA THR A 16 9.34 20.78 15.14
C THR A 16 8.14 19.98 15.68
N GLU A 17 7.57 20.40 16.81
CA GLU A 17 6.36 19.77 17.36
C GLU A 17 5.18 19.86 16.40
N ARG A 18 4.95 21.02 15.79
CA ARG A 18 3.88 21.20 14.79
C ARG A 18 4.11 20.36 13.54
N PHE A 19 5.35 20.28 13.09
CA PHE A 19 5.71 19.43 11.94
C PHE A 19 5.47 17.95 12.23
N ASN A 20 5.88 17.47 13.40
CA ASN A 20 5.64 16.09 13.82
C ASN A 20 4.14 15.79 13.96
N ALA A 21 3.36 16.71 14.51
CA ALA A 21 1.90 16.57 14.60
C ALA A 21 1.23 16.48 13.23
N ILE A 22 1.72 17.24 12.25
CA ILE A 22 1.24 17.15 10.85
C ILE A 22 1.59 15.80 10.25
N LEU A 23 2.81 15.32 10.42
CA LEU A 23 3.23 14.01 9.92
C LEU A 23 2.42 12.87 10.55
N GLU A 24 2.18 12.93 11.86
CA GLU A 24 1.33 11.98 12.56
C GLU A 24 -0.11 12.00 12.02
N SER A 25 -0.66 13.18 11.76
CA SER A 25 -2.00 13.34 11.19
C SER A 25 -2.07 12.73 9.78
N ILE A 26 -1.03 12.90 8.97
CA ILE A 26 -0.94 12.27 7.64
C ILE A 26 -0.93 10.74 7.77
N GLY A 27 -0.16 10.18 8.71
CA GLY A 27 -0.14 8.75 8.98
C GLY A 27 -1.52 8.21 9.38
N LEU A 28 -2.19 8.86 10.31
CA LEU A 28 -3.55 8.48 10.75
C LEU A 28 -4.56 8.58 9.61
N LEU A 29 -4.50 9.63 8.81
CA LEU A 29 -5.37 9.78 7.64
C LEU A 29 -5.13 8.66 6.61
N THR A 30 -3.87 8.31 6.37
CA THR A 30 -3.49 7.22 5.48
C THR A 30 -4.09 5.89 5.95
N ILE A 31 -3.97 5.57 7.24
CA ILE A 31 -4.57 4.36 7.84
C ILE A 31 -6.09 4.35 7.65
N ALA A 32 -6.75 5.49 7.89
CA ALA A 32 -8.21 5.61 7.72
C ALA A 32 -8.64 5.37 6.27
N VAL A 33 -7.94 5.96 5.30
CA VAL A 33 -8.22 5.76 3.86
C VAL A 33 -7.99 4.31 3.45
N VAL A 34 -6.89 3.70 3.90
CA VAL A 34 -6.60 2.29 3.63
C VAL A 34 -7.65 1.38 4.21
N ALA A 35 -8.09 1.61 5.45
CA ALA A 35 -9.15 0.83 6.07
C ALA A 35 -10.47 0.92 5.30
N LEU A 36 -10.82 2.11 4.82
CA LEU A 36 -11.99 2.33 3.98
C LEU A 36 -11.89 1.57 2.65
N GLU A 37 -10.76 1.67 1.97
CA GLU A 37 -10.49 1.02 0.68
C GLU A 37 -10.52 -0.50 0.81
N LEU A 38 -9.93 -1.04 1.88
CA LEU A 38 -10.00 -2.48 2.17
C LEU A 38 -11.45 -2.92 2.46
N GLY A 39 -12.21 -2.13 3.22
CA GLY A 39 -13.62 -2.39 3.47
C GLY A 39 -14.44 -2.44 2.18
N GLN A 40 -14.25 -1.49 1.28
CA GLN A 40 -14.90 -1.49 -0.04
C GLN A 40 -14.50 -2.70 -0.88
N THR A 41 -13.22 -3.07 -0.86
CA THR A 41 -12.72 -4.24 -1.60
C THR A 41 -13.35 -5.54 -1.10
N ILE A 42 -13.53 -5.69 0.20
CA ILE A 42 -14.21 -6.85 0.81
C ILE A 42 -15.67 -6.90 0.40
N LEU A 43 -16.38 -5.76 0.42
CA LEU A 43 -17.77 -5.67 -0.02
C LEU A 43 -17.93 -6.03 -1.50
N GLU A 44 -17.04 -5.54 -2.36
CA GLU A 44 -17.05 -5.88 -3.79
C GLU A 44 -16.79 -7.37 -4.03
N GLU A 45 -15.91 -8.00 -3.24
CA GLU A 45 -15.67 -9.44 -3.31
C GLU A 45 -16.94 -10.23 -2.96
N GLU A 46 -17.68 -9.81 -1.95
CA GLU A 46 -18.93 -10.46 -1.55
C GLU A 46 -20.01 -10.33 -2.64
N VAL A 47 -20.14 -9.14 -3.23
CA VAL A 47 -21.06 -8.90 -4.36
C VAL A 47 -20.69 -9.76 -5.58
N GLN A 48 -19.41 -9.88 -5.91
CA GLN A 48 -18.93 -10.73 -7.01
C GLN A 48 -19.20 -12.22 -6.75
N ARG A 49 -19.18 -12.66 -5.50
CA ARG A 49 -19.54 -14.01 -5.12
C ARG A 49 -21.01 -14.31 -5.42
N GLU A 50 -21.91 -13.38 -5.14
CA GLU A 50 -23.33 -13.51 -5.44
C GLU A 50 -23.62 -13.56 -6.95
N VAL A 51 -22.84 -12.85 -7.75
CA VAL A 51 -23.01 -12.73 -9.22
C VAL A 51 -22.35 -13.90 -9.97
N GLN A 52 -21.76 -14.89 -9.30
CA GLN A 52 -21.17 -16.09 -9.90
C GLN A 52 -20.03 -15.82 -10.91
N VAL A 53 -19.19 -14.83 -10.64
CA VAL A 53 -17.93 -14.63 -11.37
C VAL A 53 -16.98 -15.79 -11.06
N SER A 54 -16.21 -16.26 -12.05
CA SER A 54 -15.27 -17.38 -11.86
C SER A 54 -14.28 -17.11 -10.71
N ALA A 55 -14.01 -18.15 -9.91
CA ALA A 55 -13.12 -18.06 -8.76
C ALA A 55 -11.70 -17.52 -9.11
N PRO A 56 -11.03 -17.95 -10.19
CA PRO A 56 -9.72 -17.42 -10.56
C PRO A 56 -9.73 -15.92 -10.86
N THR A 57 -10.71 -15.44 -11.62
CA THR A 57 -10.85 -14.02 -11.96
C THR A 57 -11.12 -13.18 -10.72
N ARG A 58 -12.01 -13.66 -9.84
CA ARG A 58 -12.36 -12.98 -8.60
C ARG A 58 -11.17 -12.82 -7.67
N VAL A 59 -10.45 -13.91 -7.39
CA VAL A 59 -9.27 -13.91 -6.51
C VAL A 59 -8.18 -12.99 -7.07
N ARG A 60 -7.89 -13.05 -8.36
CA ARG A 60 -6.89 -12.20 -8.98
C ARG A 60 -7.24 -10.71 -8.88
N ARG A 61 -8.51 -10.35 -9.12
CA ARG A 61 -8.99 -8.97 -9.03
C ARG A 61 -8.91 -8.45 -7.61
N PHE A 62 -9.37 -9.25 -6.64
CA PHE A 62 -9.29 -8.93 -5.22
C PHE A 62 -7.85 -8.72 -4.76
N LEU A 63 -6.96 -9.69 -5.05
CA LEU A 63 -5.56 -9.61 -4.66
C LEU A 63 -4.84 -8.42 -5.29
N SER A 64 -5.09 -8.13 -6.57
CA SER A 64 -4.49 -6.97 -7.23
C SER A 64 -4.87 -5.66 -6.55
N ARG A 65 -6.14 -5.46 -6.26
CA ARG A 65 -6.64 -4.27 -5.60
C ARG A 65 -6.09 -4.14 -4.18
N PHE A 66 -6.17 -5.22 -3.41
CA PHE A 66 -5.62 -5.31 -2.07
C PHE A 66 -4.13 -4.96 -2.03
N MET A 67 -3.33 -5.58 -2.89
CA MET A 67 -1.87 -5.37 -2.93
C MET A 67 -1.50 -3.94 -3.31
N VAL A 68 -2.19 -3.31 -4.27
CA VAL A 68 -1.96 -1.91 -4.62
C VAL A 68 -2.19 -1.00 -3.43
N VAL A 69 -3.30 -1.17 -2.72
CA VAL A 69 -3.64 -0.36 -1.54
C VAL A 69 -2.60 -0.54 -0.44
N VAL A 70 -2.21 -1.77 -0.14
CA VAL A 70 -1.19 -2.08 0.89
C VAL A 70 0.17 -1.47 0.53
N ILE A 71 0.62 -1.61 -0.72
CA ILE A 71 1.92 -1.08 -1.17
C ILE A 71 1.92 0.46 -1.09
N VAL A 72 0.86 1.12 -1.55
CA VAL A 72 0.75 2.58 -1.47
C VAL A 72 0.75 3.05 -0.01
N ALA A 73 -0.01 2.40 0.87
CA ALA A 73 -0.04 2.74 2.28
C ALA A 73 1.33 2.60 2.95
N LEU A 74 2.02 1.48 2.74
CA LEU A 74 3.36 1.26 3.28
C LEU A 74 4.39 2.23 2.71
N SER A 75 4.25 2.64 1.45
CA SER A 75 5.12 3.64 0.82
C SER A 75 4.94 5.02 1.46
N ILE A 76 3.71 5.45 1.69
CA ILE A 76 3.41 6.71 2.36
C ILE A 76 3.92 6.67 3.81
N GLU A 77 3.65 5.60 4.53
CA GLU A 77 4.12 5.44 5.91
C GLU A 77 5.64 5.46 6.02
N THR A 78 6.34 4.78 5.10
CA THR A 78 7.79 4.83 5.01
C THR A 78 8.30 6.24 4.78
N LEU A 79 7.67 6.99 3.86
CA LEU A 79 8.05 8.35 3.54
C LEU A 79 7.86 9.28 4.75
N VAL A 80 6.71 9.18 5.43
CA VAL A 80 6.42 9.94 6.65
C VAL A 80 7.45 9.63 7.74
N ALA A 81 7.75 8.35 7.97
CA ALA A 81 8.74 7.92 8.96
C ALA A 81 10.15 8.42 8.63
N VAL A 82 10.56 8.41 7.37
CA VAL A 82 11.85 8.95 6.93
C VAL A 82 11.95 10.45 7.23
N PHE A 83 10.93 11.23 6.88
CA PHE A 83 10.92 12.67 7.18
C PHE A 83 10.92 12.94 8.69
N GLN A 84 10.16 12.18 9.45
CA GLN A 84 10.07 12.34 10.91
C GLN A 84 11.40 12.05 11.61
N PHE A 85 12.13 11.01 11.18
CA PHE A 85 13.35 10.57 11.84
C PHE A 85 14.64 11.10 11.21
N ALA A 86 14.58 11.71 10.03
CA ALA A 86 15.74 12.29 9.36
C ALA A 86 16.47 13.37 10.18
N HIS A 87 15.77 14.03 11.10
CA HIS A 87 16.28 15.16 11.85
C HIS A 87 16.58 14.86 13.33
N GLY A 88 16.44 13.63 13.82
CA GLY A 88 16.61 13.39 15.25
C GLY A 88 17.18 12.05 15.70
N GLU A 89 16.73 10.94 15.18
CA GLU A 89 17.06 9.62 15.69
C GLU A 89 17.48 8.66 14.59
N SER A 90 18.80 8.59 14.35
CA SER A 90 19.38 7.72 13.29
C SER A 90 19.04 6.24 13.46
N SER A 91 18.82 5.76 14.68
CA SER A 91 18.40 4.37 14.93
C SER A 91 16.99 4.07 14.40
N ARG A 92 16.08 5.00 14.49
CA ARG A 92 14.71 4.89 13.97
C ARG A 92 14.65 5.03 12.45
N LEU A 93 15.59 5.78 11.88
CA LEU A 93 15.72 5.89 10.42
C LEU A 93 16.03 4.54 9.77
N ILE A 94 16.84 3.70 10.42
CA ILE A 94 17.12 2.33 9.95
C ILE A 94 15.83 1.49 9.96
N GLN A 95 14.99 1.63 10.97
CA GLN A 95 13.71 0.93 11.03
C GLN A 95 12.75 1.39 9.91
N ALA A 96 12.68 2.69 9.63
CA ALA A 96 11.90 3.23 8.52
C ALA A 96 12.43 2.70 7.17
N ALA A 97 13.75 2.64 6.99
CA ALA A 97 14.37 2.06 5.80
C ALA A 97 14.04 0.57 5.64
N ALA A 98 14.01 -0.20 6.74
CA ALA A 98 13.64 -1.61 6.73
C ALA A 98 12.19 -1.83 6.25
N VAL A 99 11.25 -0.97 6.67
CA VAL A 99 9.85 -1.01 6.16
C VAL A 99 9.82 -0.70 4.66
N GLY A 100 10.58 0.28 4.20
CA GLY A 100 10.71 0.59 2.77
C GLY A 100 11.25 -0.58 1.95
N VAL A 101 12.28 -1.27 2.43
CA VAL A 101 12.82 -2.48 1.80
C VAL A 101 11.78 -3.60 1.78
N ALA A 102 11.08 -3.83 2.90
CA ALA A 102 10.00 -4.83 2.97
C ALA A 102 8.88 -4.54 1.97
N THR A 103 8.53 -3.27 1.79
CA THR A 103 7.56 -2.83 0.78
C THR A 103 8.05 -3.13 -0.64
N GLY A 104 9.32 -2.88 -0.92
CA GLY A 104 9.94 -3.24 -2.21
C GLY A 104 9.95 -4.75 -2.47
N VAL A 105 10.24 -5.56 -1.46
CA VAL A 105 10.17 -7.03 -1.55
C VAL A 105 8.74 -7.49 -1.80
N LEU A 106 7.75 -6.90 -1.13
CA LEU A 106 6.33 -7.20 -1.34
C LEU A 106 5.90 -6.88 -2.78
N LEU A 107 6.32 -5.74 -3.31
CA LEU A 107 6.06 -5.33 -4.69
C LEU A 107 6.69 -6.31 -5.70
N ALA A 108 7.94 -6.72 -5.46
CA ALA A 108 8.63 -7.69 -6.30
C ALA A 108 7.94 -9.07 -6.26
N ALA A 109 7.57 -9.54 -5.07
CA ALA A 109 6.82 -10.79 -4.89
C ALA A 109 5.47 -10.76 -5.62
N TRP A 110 4.78 -9.63 -5.57
CA TRP A 110 3.54 -9.41 -6.29
C TRP A 110 3.73 -9.47 -7.82
N GLY A 111 4.75 -8.78 -8.33
CA GLY A 111 5.12 -8.85 -9.75
C GLY A 111 5.44 -10.27 -10.22
N LEU A 112 6.16 -11.04 -9.39
CA LEU A 112 6.45 -12.44 -9.64
C LEU A 112 5.18 -13.30 -9.64
N PHE A 113 4.29 -13.09 -8.68
CA PHE A 113 2.99 -13.78 -8.61
C PHE A 113 2.17 -13.57 -9.90
N ILE A 114 2.07 -12.33 -10.38
CA ILE A 114 1.36 -12.02 -11.63
C ILE A 114 2.00 -12.75 -12.81
N LYS A 115 3.32 -12.75 -12.89
CA LYS A 115 4.05 -13.44 -13.97
C LYS A 115 3.82 -14.94 -13.95
N LEU A 116 3.92 -15.58 -12.78
CA LEU A 116 3.68 -17.01 -12.62
C LEU A 116 2.23 -17.40 -12.93
N ASN A 117 1.28 -16.57 -12.51
CA ASN A 117 -0.13 -16.79 -12.79
C ASN A 117 -0.45 -16.72 -14.29
N LYS A 118 0.19 -15.78 -15.00
CA LYS A 118 0.09 -15.68 -16.46
C LYS A 118 0.67 -16.93 -17.14
N SER A 119 1.82 -17.41 -16.66
CA SER A 119 2.44 -18.64 -17.19
C SER A 119 1.57 -19.88 -16.94
N ALA A 120 0.92 -19.96 -15.79
CA ALA A 120 -0.04 -21.03 -15.51
C ALA A 120 -1.27 -20.98 -16.43
N GLU A 121 -1.77 -19.80 -16.74
CA GLU A 121 -2.86 -19.58 -17.71
C GLU A 121 -2.49 -20.02 -19.13
N GLU A 122 -1.23 -19.85 -19.52
CA GLU A 122 -0.70 -20.30 -20.81
C GLU A 122 -0.51 -21.82 -20.89
N LEU A 123 -0.26 -22.49 -19.75
CA LEU A 123 -0.09 -23.93 -19.67
C LEU A 123 -1.41 -24.72 -19.67
N GLU A 124 -2.50 -24.12 -19.19
CA GLU A 124 -3.84 -24.72 -19.15
C GLU A 124 -4.88 -23.84 -19.89
N PRO A 125 -4.73 -23.62 -21.21
CA PRO A 125 -5.56 -22.68 -21.95
C PRO A 125 -7.04 -23.09 -22.02
N GLU A 126 -7.35 -24.39 -21.97
CA GLU A 126 -8.73 -24.89 -22.03
C GLU A 126 -9.52 -24.57 -20.77
N ALA A 127 -8.95 -24.84 -19.59
CA ALA A 127 -9.59 -24.53 -18.31
C ALA A 127 -9.81 -23.02 -18.13
N MET A 128 -8.86 -22.21 -18.55
CA MET A 128 -8.98 -20.74 -18.52
C MET A 128 -9.98 -20.20 -19.55
N ALA A 129 -10.10 -20.84 -20.70
CA ALA A 129 -11.09 -20.48 -21.71
C ALA A 129 -12.53 -20.75 -21.20
N GLU A 130 -12.75 -21.82 -20.48
CA GLU A 130 -14.03 -22.11 -19.82
C GLU A 130 -14.37 -21.07 -18.75
N ALA A 131 -13.44 -20.79 -17.84
CA ALA A 131 -13.61 -19.75 -16.82
C ALA A 131 -13.94 -18.37 -17.42
N LYS A 132 -13.26 -17.98 -18.49
CA LYS A 132 -13.53 -16.74 -19.21
C LYS A 132 -14.87 -16.72 -19.97
N LYS A 133 -15.39 -17.87 -20.39
CA LYS A 133 -16.72 -17.97 -20.98
C LYS A 133 -17.81 -17.77 -19.93
N GLU A 134 -17.61 -18.27 -18.73
CA GLU A 134 -18.53 -18.06 -17.61
C GLU A 134 -18.58 -16.57 -17.23
N ASP A 135 -17.43 -15.91 -17.14
CA ASP A 135 -17.35 -14.48 -16.84
C ASP A 135 -18.09 -13.60 -17.89
N ARG A 136 -18.09 -14.00 -19.16
CA ARG A 136 -18.81 -13.33 -20.23
C ARG A 136 -20.34 -13.47 -20.16
N LYS A 137 -20.84 -14.51 -19.55
CA LYS A 137 -22.29 -14.71 -19.38
C LYS A 137 -22.87 -13.82 -18.30
N VAL A 138 -22.05 -13.20 -17.48
CA VAL A 138 -22.42 -12.37 -16.34
C VAL A 138 -22.32 -10.86 -16.68
N GLN A 139 -21.73 -10.50 -17.80
CA GLN A 139 -21.68 -9.14 -18.32
C GLN A 139 -22.87 -8.88 -19.27
#